data_fba4a3af73cc8cc6664a7ae0e19b4d6e
#
_entry.id   fba4a3af73cc8cc6664a7ae0e19b4d6e
#
_cell.length_a   1.000
_cell.length_b   1.000
_cell.length_c   1.000
_cell.angle_alpha   90.00
_cell.angle_beta   90.00
_cell.angle_gamma   90.00
#
_symmetry.space_group_name_H-M   'P 1'
#
loop_
_entity.id
_entity.type
_entity.pdbx_description
1 polymer ?
#
loop_
_entity_poly.entity_id
_entity_poly.type
_entity_poly.pdbx_seq_one_letter_code
_entity_poly.pdbx_strand_id
1 'polypeptide(L)'
;MPSDWFSRASAIPDAKGRVGHHAERIEAEAMQLEGYTQVDIIPWENASGGKGVECARPEGCTASFRFSQKPGWYDINVEYFDLTKGESTFRVYVSGQLVDEWVANDHLPTMQLGGDSSTRRRITGLALRPGDEICIEGIPDGEERAPLDYVELLARSR
;
A
#
# COMPACT_ATOMS: atom_id res chain seq x y z
N MET A 1 1.87 10.35 22.22
CA MET A 1 1.44 10.62 21.39
C MET A 1 0.82 10.61 20.95
N PRO A 2 0.93 10.95 21.18
CA PRO A 2 0.22 11.13 20.43
C PRO A 2 0.01 11.42 19.67
N SER A 3 0.23 11.80 19.75
CA SER A 3 -0.03 12.18 18.78
C SER A 3 0.21 12.69 18.30
N ASP A 4 0.60 12.96 18.55
CA ASP A 4 0.79 13.46 17.65
C ASP A 4 1.56 13.50 17.35
N TRP A 5 2.18 13.34 17.66
CA TRP A 5 2.81 13.36 16.83
C TRP A 5 2.95 13.52 16.55
N PHE A 6 3.15 13.74 16.87
CA PHE A 6 3.16 14.02 16.06
C PHE A 6 2.89 14.52 15.93
N SER A 7 3.01 14.84 16.53
CA SER A 7 2.68 15.36 16.01
C SER A 7 3.14 15.72 15.88
N ARG A 8 3.66 15.81 16.06
CA ARG A 8 3.96 16.04 15.48
C ARG A 8 4.55 16.34 14.93
N ALA A 9 5.07 16.22 15.42
CA ALA A 9 5.65 16.62 14.69
C ALA A 9 5.73 17.18 13.88
N SER A 10 5.99 17.67 14.14
CA SER A 10 5.72 18.32 13.12
C SER A 10 5.79 17.77 11.87
N ALA A 11 5.05 17.07 11.60
CA ALA A 11 5.03 16.53 10.30
C ALA A 11 4.73 17.61 9.28
N ILE A 12 5.42 17.57 8.19
CA ILE A 12 5.11 18.43 7.07
C ILE A 12 3.82 17.91 6.45
N PRO A 13 2.80 18.76 6.28
CA PRO A 13 1.56 18.28 5.69
C PRO A 13 1.79 17.75 4.28
N ASP A 14 1.11 16.68 3.98
CA ASP A 14 1.14 16.10 2.65
C ASP A 14 0.02 16.70 1.83
N ALA A 15 0.35 17.66 0.98
CA ALA A 15 -0.65 18.38 0.21
C ALA A 15 -1.41 17.49 -0.77
N LYS A 16 -0.86 16.34 -1.12
CA LYS A 16 -1.48 15.41 -2.05
C LYS A 16 -2.13 14.22 -1.37
N GLY A 17 -2.07 14.15 -0.05
CA GLY A 17 -2.64 13.04 0.71
C GLY A 17 -1.91 11.73 0.57
N ARG A 18 -0.63 11.75 0.18
CA ARG A 18 0.14 10.52 -0.03
C ARG A 18 1.12 10.21 1.07
N VAL A 19 1.40 11.19 1.93
CA VAL A 19 2.33 11.05 3.05
C VAL A 19 1.64 11.61 4.28
N GLY A 20 1.97 11.09 5.44
CA GLY A 20 1.47 11.60 6.71
C GLY A 20 0.74 10.54 7.50
N HIS A 21 0.07 10.99 8.54
CA HIS A 21 -0.59 10.10 9.46
C HIS A 21 -2.10 10.14 9.26
N HIS A 22 -2.65 9.02 8.82
CA HIS A 22 -4.09 8.86 8.62
C HIS A 22 -4.54 7.65 9.41
N ALA A 23 -5.63 7.79 10.15
CA ALA A 23 -6.14 6.70 10.98
C ALA A 23 -6.53 5.47 10.15
N GLU A 24 -6.94 5.69 8.90
CA GLU A 24 -7.37 4.63 8.00
C GLU A 24 -6.22 3.96 7.25
N ARG A 25 -5.01 4.47 7.42
CA ARG A 25 -3.87 4.00 6.63
C ARG A 25 -3.12 2.92 7.38
N ILE A 26 -2.86 1.82 6.70
CA ILE A 26 -2.05 0.72 7.23
C ILE A 26 -0.77 0.65 6.39
N GLU A 27 0.36 0.92 7.04
CA GLU A 27 1.66 0.89 6.37
C GLU A 27 2.03 -0.54 6.01
N ALA A 28 2.55 -0.74 4.78
CA ALA A 28 2.90 -2.08 4.33
C ALA A 28 3.94 -2.73 5.25
N GLU A 29 4.93 -1.96 5.72
CA GLU A 29 5.96 -2.52 6.59
C GLU A 29 5.42 -2.93 7.97
N ALA A 30 4.21 -2.48 8.34
CA ALA A 30 3.57 -2.88 9.60
C ALA A 30 2.62 -4.07 9.43
N MET A 31 2.43 -4.53 8.21
CA MET A 31 1.57 -5.69 7.94
C MET A 31 2.30 -6.98 8.24
N GLN A 32 1.56 -8.08 8.22
CA GLN A 32 2.17 -9.40 8.27
C GLN A 32 2.72 -9.71 6.87
N LEU A 33 4.03 -9.87 6.79
CA LEU A 33 4.73 -10.01 5.51
C LEU A 33 5.15 -11.45 5.30
N GLU A 34 4.96 -11.94 4.07
CA GLU A 34 5.51 -13.22 3.67
C GLU A 34 6.25 -13.03 2.37
N GLY A 35 7.57 -13.10 2.44
CA GLY A 35 8.45 -12.85 1.31
C GLY A 35 8.82 -11.39 1.09
N TYR A 36 7.92 -10.47 1.43
CA TYR A 36 8.21 -9.04 1.36
C TYR A 36 9.22 -8.65 2.42
N THR A 37 10.11 -7.72 2.07
CA THR A 37 11.08 -7.16 3.00
C THR A 37 10.97 -5.64 3.01
N GLN A 38 11.23 -5.06 4.17
CA GLN A 38 11.17 -3.61 4.35
C GLN A 38 12.34 -2.95 3.64
N VAL A 39 12.07 -1.83 2.98
CA VAL A 39 13.08 -1.02 2.30
C VAL A 39 12.89 0.44 2.64
N ASP A 40 13.97 1.21 2.55
CA ASP A 40 13.92 2.65 2.76
C ASP A 40 13.49 3.34 1.48
N ILE A 41 12.69 4.40 1.65
CA ILE A 41 12.25 5.25 0.56
C ILE A 41 13.03 6.55 0.67
N ILE A 42 13.29 7.21 -0.44
CA ILE A 42 14.04 8.46 -0.44
C ILE A 42 13.34 9.46 0.47
N PRO A 43 14.04 10.02 1.48
CA PRO A 43 13.36 10.77 2.55
C PRO A 43 12.56 11.99 2.09
N TRP A 44 12.96 12.66 1.03
CA TRP A 44 12.23 13.83 0.54
C TRP A 44 11.14 13.46 -0.45
N GLU A 45 10.96 12.19 -0.73
CA GLU A 45 9.88 11.71 -1.58
C GLU A 45 8.63 11.48 -0.73
N ASN A 46 7.51 11.27 -1.38
CA ASN A 46 6.23 11.24 -0.70
C ASN A 46 5.78 9.83 -0.31
N ALA A 47 6.72 9.00 0.12
CA ALA A 47 6.37 7.68 0.62
C ALA A 47 6.01 7.78 2.09
N SER A 48 4.98 7.05 2.48
CA SER A 48 4.48 7.05 3.84
C SER A 48 5.52 6.49 4.80
N GLY A 49 5.81 7.21 5.89
CA GLY A 49 6.74 6.78 6.90
C GLY A 49 8.17 6.63 6.44
N GLY A 50 8.50 6.97 5.20
CA GLY A 50 9.84 6.81 4.65
C GLY A 50 10.22 5.36 4.40
N LYS A 51 9.28 4.45 4.46
CA LYS A 51 9.50 3.01 4.31
C LYS A 51 8.49 2.41 3.36
N GLY A 52 8.87 1.31 2.75
CA GLY A 52 7.99 0.51 1.93
C GLY A 52 8.45 -0.93 2.00
N VAL A 53 7.89 -1.78 1.15
CA VAL A 53 8.31 -3.18 1.09
C VAL A 53 8.51 -3.60 -0.36
N GLU A 54 9.45 -4.51 -0.57
CA GLU A 54 9.74 -5.08 -1.89
C GLU A 54 9.74 -6.60 -1.83
N CYS A 55 9.39 -7.22 -2.94
CA CYS A 55 9.35 -8.68 -3.07
C CYS A 55 10.53 -9.14 -3.91
N ALA A 56 11.38 -10.00 -3.34
CA ALA A 56 12.52 -10.55 -4.06
C ALA A 56 12.24 -11.96 -4.60
N ARG A 57 11.06 -12.52 -4.35
CA ARG A 57 10.72 -13.88 -4.77
C ARG A 57 9.96 -13.87 -6.08
N PRO A 58 10.45 -14.57 -7.12
CA PRO A 58 9.77 -14.58 -8.42
C PRO A 58 8.34 -15.11 -8.36
N GLU A 59 8.05 -16.02 -7.42
CA GLU A 59 6.72 -16.59 -7.29
C GLU A 59 5.74 -15.65 -6.60
N GLY A 60 6.23 -14.58 -5.97
CA GLY A 60 5.37 -13.59 -5.35
C GLY A 60 5.49 -13.55 -3.84
N CYS A 61 4.96 -12.47 -3.28
CA CYS A 61 4.97 -12.21 -1.84
C CYS A 61 3.60 -11.69 -1.42
N THR A 62 3.33 -11.72 -0.11
CA THR A 62 2.07 -11.21 0.41
C THR A 62 2.30 -10.26 1.58
N ALA A 63 1.40 -9.30 1.71
CA ALA A 63 1.30 -8.42 2.85
C ALA A 63 -0.16 -8.42 3.29
N SER A 64 -0.42 -8.73 4.54
CA SER A 64 -1.80 -8.91 4.99
C SER A 64 -2.03 -8.30 6.37
N PHE A 65 -3.29 -7.98 6.64
CA PHE A 65 -3.71 -7.49 7.95
C PHE A 65 -5.17 -7.83 8.17
N ARG A 66 -5.60 -7.76 9.43
CA ARG A 66 -6.99 -8.01 9.78
C ARG A 66 -7.73 -6.71 9.90
N PHE A 67 -8.88 -6.64 9.25
CA PHE A 67 -9.77 -5.50 9.36
C PHE A 67 -10.34 -5.45 10.78
N SER A 68 -10.29 -4.26 11.40
CA SER A 68 -10.72 -4.11 12.79
C SER A 68 -11.63 -2.90 13.02
N GLN A 69 -12.12 -2.30 11.94
CA GLN A 69 -13.02 -1.14 12.04
C GLN A 69 -14.47 -1.59 12.03
N LYS A 70 -15.39 -0.64 12.06
CA LYS A 70 -16.82 -0.94 12.05
C LYS A 70 -17.21 -1.69 10.79
N PRO A 71 -18.12 -2.66 10.88
CA PRO A 71 -18.61 -3.31 9.66
C PRO A 71 -19.31 -2.30 8.76
N GLY A 72 -19.15 -2.47 7.46
CA GLY A 72 -19.79 -1.58 6.50
C GLY A 72 -19.15 -1.68 5.14
N TRP A 73 -19.47 -0.69 4.30
CA TRP A 73 -18.95 -0.61 2.95
C TRP A 73 -17.75 0.31 2.93
N TYR A 74 -16.69 -0.14 2.28
CA TYR A 74 -15.43 0.59 2.23
C TYR A 74 -14.88 0.62 0.82
N ASP A 75 -14.13 1.69 0.52
CA ASP A 75 -13.20 1.70 -0.59
C ASP A 75 -11.82 1.42 -0.05
N ILE A 76 -11.01 0.71 -0.82
CA ILE A 76 -9.63 0.42 -0.46
C ILE A 76 -8.74 1.08 -1.50
N ASN A 77 -7.80 1.90 -1.04
CA ASN A 77 -6.73 2.43 -1.89
C ASN A 77 -5.45 1.68 -1.58
N VAL A 78 -4.83 1.10 -2.59
CA VAL A 78 -3.53 0.45 -2.45
C VAL A 78 -2.51 1.39 -3.08
N GLU A 79 -1.61 1.92 -2.25
CA GLU A 79 -0.54 2.77 -2.75
C GLU A 79 0.67 1.90 -3.03
N TYR A 80 1.14 1.93 -4.27
CA TYR A 80 2.24 1.09 -4.72
C TYR A 80 3.17 1.91 -5.61
N PHE A 81 4.27 1.30 -6.00
CA PHE A 81 5.25 1.97 -6.87
C PHE A 81 5.27 1.28 -8.22
N ASP A 82 5.27 2.09 -9.27
CA ASP A 82 5.24 1.65 -10.66
C ASP A 82 6.48 2.23 -11.33
N LEU A 83 7.47 1.37 -11.55
CA LEU A 83 8.77 1.84 -12.02
C LEU A 83 8.81 1.89 -13.53
N THR A 84 9.84 2.56 -14.06
CA THR A 84 9.99 2.72 -15.50
C THR A 84 10.06 1.37 -16.23
N LYS A 85 10.73 0.40 -15.61
CA LYS A 85 10.89 -0.93 -16.19
C LYS A 85 10.19 -1.95 -15.32
N GLY A 86 9.52 -2.89 -15.96
CA GLY A 86 8.86 -3.98 -15.27
C GLY A 86 7.36 -3.76 -15.18
N GLU A 87 6.63 -4.85 -15.07
CA GLU A 87 5.17 -4.83 -14.97
C GLU A 87 4.74 -5.84 -13.91
N SER A 88 4.97 -5.49 -12.65
CA SER A 88 4.57 -6.34 -11.54
C SER A 88 3.05 -6.55 -11.54
N THR A 89 2.61 -7.70 -11.08
CA THR A 89 1.19 -8.00 -10.94
C THR A 89 0.81 -7.90 -9.48
N PHE A 90 -0.32 -7.26 -9.20
CA PHE A 90 -0.86 -7.16 -7.86
C PHE A 90 -2.25 -7.78 -7.81
N ARG A 91 -2.55 -8.46 -6.70
CA ARG A 91 -3.87 -9.02 -6.44
C ARG A 91 -4.28 -8.69 -5.02
N VAL A 92 -5.56 -8.41 -4.82
CA VAL A 92 -6.10 -8.15 -3.48
C VAL A 92 -7.17 -9.18 -3.18
N TYR A 93 -7.04 -9.79 -2.00
CA TYR A 93 -7.98 -10.77 -1.51
C TYR A 93 -8.62 -10.28 -0.22
N VAL A 94 -9.89 -10.55 -0.05
CA VAL A 94 -10.59 -10.33 1.22
C VAL A 94 -11.08 -11.70 1.69
N SER A 95 -10.59 -12.13 2.84
CA SER A 95 -10.89 -13.43 3.44
C SER A 95 -10.78 -14.56 2.42
N GLY A 96 -9.70 -14.53 1.65
CA GLY A 96 -9.37 -15.56 0.68
C GLY A 96 -10.03 -15.41 -0.68
N GLN A 97 -10.90 -14.41 -0.86
CA GLN A 97 -11.60 -14.21 -2.12
C GLN A 97 -10.94 -13.07 -2.91
N LEU A 98 -10.59 -13.34 -4.16
CA LEU A 98 -10.00 -12.33 -5.04
C LEU A 98 -11.02 -11.23 -5.32
N VAL A 99 -10.65 -9.98 -5.03
CA VAL A 99 -11.54 -8.84 -5.28
C VAL A 99 -11.00 -7.90 -6.35
N ASP A 100 -9.70 -7.93 -6.62
CA ASP A 100 -9.12 -7.11 -7.70
C ASP A 100 -7.77 -7.66 -8.12
N GLU A 101 -7.41 -7.38 -9.37
CA GLU A 101 -6.12 -7.76 -9.92
C GLU A 101 -5.72 -6.71 -10.96
N TRP A 102 -4.47 -6.29 -10.94
CA TRP A 102 -3.98 -5.35 -11.97
C TRP A 102 -2.49 -5.53 -12.19
N VAL A 103 -2.02 -4.94 -13.30
CA VAL A 103 -0.60 -4.92 -13.66
C VAL A 103 -0.10 -3.49 -13.53
N ALA A 104 1.07 -3.34 -12.92
CA ALA A 104 1.72 -2.04 -12.78
C ALA A 104 2.39 -1.71 -14.11
N ASN A 105 1.67 -1.08 -15.03
CA ASN A 105 2.14 -0.82 -16.38
C ASN A 105 2.08 0.65 -16.78
N ASP A 106 2.09 1.55 -15.80
CA ASP A 106 2.14 2.98 -16.09
C ASP A 106 3.54 3.46 -16.45
N HIS A 107 4.55 2.71 -16.07
CA HIS A 107 5.96 2.99 -16.40
C HIS A 107 6.34 4.42 -16.01
N LEU A 108 6.16 4.74 -14.74
CA LEU A 108 6.48 6.08 -14.23
C LEU A 108 7.98 6.34 -14.36
N PRO A 109 8.39 7.61 -14.41
CA PRO A 109 9.70 7.98 -14.98
C PRO A 109 10.89 7.82 -14.02
N THR A 110 10.95 6.73 -13.27
CA THR A 110 12.08 6.50 -12.36
C THR A 110 12.16 5.02 -11.99
N MET A 111 13.37 4.59 -11.65
CA MET A 111 13.59 3.25 -11.07
C MET A 111 13.79 3.32 -9.57
N GLN A 112 13.55 4.49 -8.94
CA GLN A 112 13.68 4.66 -7.51
C GLN A 112 12.31 4.71 -6.85
N LEU A 113 12.21 4.13 -5.66
CA LEU A 113 10.98 4.19 -4.89
C LEU A 113 10.84 5.58 -4.28
N GLY A 114 9.76 6.27 -4.60
CA GLY A 114 9.53 7.61 -4.11
C GLY A 114 8.31 8.23 -4.73
N GLY A 115 8.17 9.53 -4.60
CA GLY A 115 7.00 10.24 -5.09
C GLY A 115 6.79 10.13 -6.59
N ASP A 116 7.88 10.07 -7.36
CA ASP A 116 7.80 10.02 -8.81
C ASP A 116 7.35 8.64 -9.33
N SER A 117 7.42 7.60 -8.51
CA SER A 117 6.96 6.27 -8.89
C SER A 117 5.71 5.85 -8.12
N SER A 118 5.22 6.68 -7.21
CA SER A 118 4.07 6.35 -6.37
C SER A 118 2.77 6.50 -7.15
N THR A 119 1.90 5.52 -7.05
CA THR A 119 0.59 5.55 -7.68
C THR A 119 -0.37 4.74 -6.83
N ARG A 120 -1.66 4.72 -7.22
CA ARG A 120 -2.64 4.05 -6.37
C ARG A 120 -3.67 3.31 -7.21
N ARG A 121 -4.14 2.20 -6.63
CA ARG A 121 -5.25 1.44 -7.17
C ARG A 121 -6.42 1.55 -6.21
N ARG A 122 -7.56 1.99 -6.71
CA ARG A 122 -8.76 2.12 -5.89
C ARG A 122 -9.71 0.96 -6.16
N ILE A 123 -10.14 0.31 -5.08
CA ILE A 123 -11.11 -0.78 -5.14
C ILE A 123 -12.35 -0.28 -4.39
N THR A 124 -13.49 -0.22 -5.07
CA THR A 124 -14.66 0.44 -4.50
C THR A 124 -15.70 -0.58 -4.05
N GLY A 125 -16.42 -0.20 -2.98
CA GLY A 125 -17.64 -0.89 -2.59
C GLY A 125 -17.47 -2.28 -2.03
N LEU A 126 -16.49 -2.49 -1.14
CA LEU A 126 -16.28 -3.77 -0.48
C LEU A 126 -16.99 -3.80 0.86
N ALA A 127 -17.72 -4.88 1.13
CA ALA A 127 -18.35 -5.09 2.43
C ALA A 127 -17.33 -5.74 3.35
N LEU A 128 -16.96 -5.06 4.43
CA LEU A 128 -15.94 -5.53 5.36
C LEU A 128 -16.51 -5.66 6.76
N ARG A 129 -16.05 -6.66 7.49
CA ARG A 129 -16.41 -6.90 8.88
C ARG A 129 -15.16 -7.14 9.69
N PRO A 130 -15.16 -6.79 10.99
CA PRO A 130 -14.00 -7.09 11.85
C PRO A 130 -13.62 -8.57 11.75
N GLY A 131 -12.33 -8.81 11.60
CA GLY A 131 -11.79 -10.14 11.42
C GLY A 131 -11.55 -10.54 9.97
N ASP A 132 -12.10 -9.81 9.00
CA ASP A 132 -11.78 -10.08 7.60
C ASP A 132 -10.29 -9.86 7.37
N GLU A 133 -9.66 -10.79 6.66
CA GLU A 133 -8.26 -10.65 6.29
C GLU A 133 -8.16 -9.96 4.93
N ILE A 134 -7.39 -8.88 4.89
CA ILE A 134 -7.09 -8.20 3.63
C ILE A 134 -5.66 -8.53 3.28
N CYS A 135 -5.46 -9.12 2.11
CA CYS A 135 -4.16 -9.61 1.65
C CYS A 135 -3.84 -9.03 0.30
N ILE A 136 -2.67 -8.42 0.19
CA ILE A 136 -2.15 -7.93 -1.08
C ILE A 136 -1.04 -8.88 -1.51
N GLU A 137 -1.19 -9.46 -2.70
CA GLU A 137 -0.17 -10.31 -3.30
C GLU A 137 0.53 -9.52 -4.39
N GLY A 138 1.87 -9.52 -4.36
CA GLY A 138 2.67 -8.88 -5.39
C GLY A 138 3.57 -9.89 -6.06
N ILE A 139 3.59 -9.87 -7.39
CA ILE A 139 4.44 -10.76 -8.20
C ILE A 139 5.40 -9.87 -8.96
N PRO A 140 6.72 -9.95 -8.67
CA PRO A 140 7.68 -9.05 -9.33
C PRO A 140 7.87 -9.37 -10.79
N ASP A 141 8.36 -8.37 -11.52
CA ASP A 141 8.75 -8.52 -12.90
C ASP A 141 10.11 -7.86 -13.09
N GLY A 142 11.16 -8.70 -13.16
CA GLY A 142 12.51 -8.21 -13.34
C GLY A 142 12.97 -7.34 -12.18
N GLU A 143 13.34 -6.11 -12.50
CA GLU A 143 13.84 -5.18 -11.49
C GLU A 143 12.73 -4.51 -10.70
N GLU A 144 11.50 -4.58 -11.15
CA GLU A 144 10.37 -4.09 -10.38
C GLU A 144 9.90 -5.20 -9.45
N ARG A 145 10.05 -4.98 -8.15
CA ARG A 145 9.85 -6.01 -7.14
C ARG A 145 8.53 -5.87 -6.43
N ALA A 146 7.48 -5.55 -7.18
CA ALA A 146 6.11 -5.39 -6.68
C ALA A 146 6.08 -4.53 -5.41
N PRO A 147 6.63 -3.31 -5.46
CA PRO A 147 6.80 -2.52 -4.25
C PRO A 147 5.50 -1.91 -3.76
N LEU A 148 5.29 -1.97 -2.44
CA LEU A 148 4.09 -1.46 -1.78
C LEU A 148 4.46 -0.41 -0.74
N ASP A 149 3.57 0.58 -0.57
CA ASP A 149 3.72 1.62 0.44
C ASP A 149 2.71 1.43 1.57
N TYR A 150 1.41 1.52 1.27
CA TYR A 150 0.37 1.39 2.30
C TYR A 150 -0.98 1.06 1.68
N VAL A 151 -1.92 0.71 2.54
CA VAL A 151 -3.32 0.53 2.19
C VAL A 151 -4.13 1.53 3.00
N GLU A 152 -5.10 2.19 2.35
CA GLU A 152 -5.98 3.13 3.01
C GLU A 152 -7.41 2.64 2.90
N LEU A 153 -8.12 2.66 4.03
CA LEU A 153 -9.51 2.20 4.11
C LEU A 153 -10.41 3.41 4.29
N LEU A 154 -11.36 3.59 3.38
CA LEU A 154 -12.25 4.74 3.37
C LEU A 154 -13.70 4.26 3.49
N ALA A 155 -14.31 4.56 4.64
CA ALA A 155 -15.71 4.20 4.85
C ALA A 155 -16.60 4.96 3.86
N ARG A 156 -17.54 4.26 3.25
CA ARG A 156 -18.47 4.88 2.30
C ARG A 156 -19.70 5.36 3.04
N SER A 157 -20.11 6.57 2.72
CA SER A 157 -21.40 7.09 3.16
C SER A 157 -22.52 6.45 2.36
N ARG A 158 -23.64 6.27 3.03
CA ARG A 158 -24.83 5.70 2.39
C ARG A 158 -25.64 6.79 1.75
#